data_7ea5893ab3384f2d00b60a250d6f02ec
#
_entry.id   7ea5893ab3384f2d00b60a250d6f02ec
#
_cell.length_a   1.000
_cell.length_b   1.000
_cell.length_c   1.000
_cell.angle_alpha   90.00
_cell.angle_beta   90.00
_cell.angle_gamma   90.00
#
_symmetry.space_group_name_H-M   'P 1'
#
loop_
_entity.id
_entity.type
_entity.pdbx_description
1 polymer ?
#
loop_
_entity_poly.entity_id
_entity_poly.type
_entity_poly.pdbx_seq_one_letter_code
_entity_poly.pdbx_strand_id
1 'polypeptide(L)'
;MPKHGLDRDLVRMANQISRQFTYVSDDEAAVKVAYHLHAFWEPRMVAGLEAHAAERPADFEPIVLAATRILAEQYGEASAAH
;
A
#
# COMPACT_ATOMS: atom_id res chain seq x y z
N MET A 1 7.81 -20.32 0.75
CA MET A 1 6.81 -20.36 0.46
C MET A 1 5.62 -19.56 0.87
N PRO A 2 4.98 -19.80 2.01
CA PRO A 2 3.77 -19.04 2.33
C PRO A 2 3.99 -17.53 2.29
N LYS A 3 5.19 -17.10 2.59
CA LYS A 3 5.47 -15.69 2.65
C LYS A 3 5.31 -15.00 1.30
N HIS A 4 5.75 -15.67 0.25
CA HIS A 4 5.63 -15.10 -1.08
C HIS A 4 4.17 -15.05 -1.53
N GLY A 5 3.41 -16.09 -1.22
CA GLY A 5 2.01 -16.09 -1.55
C GLY A 5 1.26 -15.01 -0.84
N LEU A 6 1.60 -14.79 0.43
CA LEU A 6 0.96 -13.76 1.22
C LEU A 6 1.23 -12.38 0.64
N ASP A 7 2.47 -12.11 0.23
CA ASP A 7 2.82 -10.81 -0.33
C ASP A 7 2.03 -10.54 -1.60
N ARG A 8 1.87 -11.54 -2.45
CA ARG A 8 1.08 -11.38 -3.67
C ARG A 8 -0.37 -11.08 -3.35
N ASP A 9 -0.91 -11.71 -2.31
CA ASP A 9 -2.27 -11.46 -1.91
C ASP A 9 -2.43 -10.03 -1.43
N LEU A 10 -1.45 -9.52 -0.71
CA LEU A 10 -1.49 -8.15 -0.25
C LEU A 10 -1.53 -7.17 -1.42
N VAL A 11 -0.69 -7.43 -2.42
CA VAL A 11 -0.67 -6.59 -3.61
C VAL A 11 -2.01 -6.63 -4.33
N ARG A 12 -2.56 -7.83 -4.50
CA ARG A 12 -3.83 -7.98 -5.18
C ARG A 12 -4.93 -7.24 -4.45
N MET A 13 -4.95 -7.36 -3.14
CA MET A 13 -5.96 -6.70 -2.33
C MET A 13 -5.83 -5.19 -2.41
N ALA A 14 -4.61 -4.69 -2.35
CA ALA A 14 -4.38 -3.25 -2.43
C ALA A 14 -4.76 -2.70 -3.79
N ASN A 15 -4.39 -3.41 -4.87
CA ASN A 15 -4.79 -3.00 -6.21
C ASN A 15 -6.31 -2.97 -6.34
N GLN A 16 -6.97 -3.94 -5.73
CA GLN A 16 -8.42 -4.01 -5.79
C GLN A 16 -9.05 -2.83 -5.04
N ILE A 17 -8.49 -2.47 -3.90
CA ILE A 17 -8.97 -1.33 -3.13
C ILE A 17 -8.84 -0.05 -3.95
N SER A 18 -7.74 0.11 -4.66
CA SER A 18 -7.51 1.33 -5.42
C SER A 18 -8.57 1.55 -6.48
N ARG A 19 -9.15 0.48 -7.00
CA ARG A 19 -10.15 0.58 -8.03
C ARG A 19 -11.45 1.19 -7.55
N GLN A 20 -11.64 1.27 -6.25
CA GLN A 20 -12.83 1.89 -5.68
C GLN A 20 -12.73 3.41 -5.66
N PHE A 21 -11.55 3.95 -5.94
CA PHE A 21 -11.32 5.39 -5.87
C PHE A 21 -11.05 6.00 -7.24
N THR A 22 -11.65 5.43 -8.28
CA THR A 22 -11.44 5.93 -9.64
C THR A 22 -12.22 7.21 -9.93
N TYR A 23 -13.10 7.59 -9.01
CA TYR A 23 -13.93 8.78 -9.20
C TYR A 23 -13.24 10.08 -8.74
N VAL A 24 -12.01 9.98 -8.26
CA VAL A 24 -11.25 11.15 -7.85
C VAL A 24 -9.93 11.16 -8.62
N SER A 25 -9.14 12.23 -8.46
CA SER A 25 -7.85 12.30 -9.13
C SER A 25 -6.92 11.22 -8.58
N ASP A 26 -5.89 10.92 -9.35
CA ASP A 26 -4.93 9.89 -8.92
C ASP A 26 -4.26 10.26 -7.61
N ASP A 27 -3.90 11.53 -7.44
CA ASP A 27 -3.28 11.98 -6.19
C ASP A 27 -4.22 11.80 -5.02
N GLU A 28 -5.46 12.16 -5.20
CA GLU A 28 -6.45 12.02 -4.15
C GLU A 28 -6.73 10.56 -3.85
N ALA A 29 -6.78 9.74 -4.90
CA ALA A 29 -6.99 8.31 -4.73
C ALA A 29 -5.84 7.69 -3.92
N ALA A 30 -4.61 8.10 -4.20
CA ALA A 30 -3.46 7.58 -3.46
C ALA A 30 -3.55 7.91 -1.98
N VAL A 31 -3.99 9.13 -1.66
CA VAL A 31 -4.16 9.54 -0.27
C VAL A 31 -5.23 8.68 0.40
N LYS A 32 -6.35 8.48 -0.29
CA LYS A 32 -7.44 7.68 0.27
C LYS A 32 -7.06 6.23 0.46
N VAL A 33 -6.33 5.66 -0.49
CA VAL A 33 -5.87 4.28 -0.35
C VAL A 33 -4.90 4.16 0.82
N ALA A 34 -3.96 5.10 0.93
CA ALA A 34 -3.00 5.07 2.03
C ALA A 34 -3.72 5.14 3.37
N TYR A 35 -4.69 6.03 3.50
CA TYR A 35 -5.45 6.14 4.73
C TYR A 35 -6.19 4.84 5.03
N HIS A 36 -6.81 4.25 4.01
CA HIS A 36 -7.56 3.01 4.18
C HIS A 36 -6.65 1.90 4.71
N LEU A 37 -5.49 1.77 4.10
CA LEU A 37 -4.55 0.72 4.52
C LEU A 37 -4.06 0.97 5.94
N HIS A 38 -3.75 2.22 6.24
CA HIS A 38 -3.29 2.57 7.58
C HIS A 38 -4.37 2.29 8.63
N ALA A 39 -5.62 2.59 8.30
CA ALA A 39 -6.71 2.49 9.26
C ALA A 39 -7.19 1.05 9.47
N PHE A 40 -7.14 0.21 8.43
CA PHE A 40 -7.78 -1.09 8.49
C PHE A 40 -6.84 -2.28 8.38
N TRP A 41 -5.65 -2.09 7.86
CA TRP A 41 -4.70 -3.20 7.74
C TRP A 41 -3.81 -3.25 8.97
N GLU A 42 -3.39 -4.45 9.34
CA GLU A 42 -2.44 -4.60 10.42
C GLU A 42 -1.09 -4.05 9.98
N PRO A 43 -0.30 -3.48 10.90
CA PRO A 43 1.01 -2.94 10.54
C PRO A 43 1.90 -3.93 9.80
N ARG A 44 1.79 -5.20 10.15
CA ARG A 44 2.59 -6.24 9.49
C ARG A 44 2.22 -6.36 8.02
N MET A 45 0.94 -6.23 7.72
CA MET A 45 0.48 -6.29 6.33
C MET A 45 0.95 -5.09 5.54
N VAL A 46 0.90 -3.92 6.16
CA VAL A 46 1.37 -2.71 5.50
C VAL A 46 2.87 -2.82 5.23
N ALA A 47 3.63 -3.30 6.19
CA ALA A 47 5.07 -3.47 6.02
C ALA A 47 5.38 -4.45 4.87
N GLY A 48 4.61 -5.52 4.79
CA GLY A 48 4.78 -6.49 3.71
C GLY A 48 4.50 -5.87 2.35
N LEU A 49 3.46 -5.05 2.28
CA LEU A 49 3.13 -4.37 1.03
C LEU A 49 4.23 -3.39 0.64
N GLU A 50 4.74 -2.63 1.59
CA GLU A 50 5.82 -1.68 1.31
C GLU A 50 7.08 -2.37 0.85
N ALA A 51 7.40 -3.50 1.47
CA ALA A 51 8.59 -4.26 1.06
C ALA A 51 8.44 -4.79 -0.35
N HIS A 52 7.25 -5.27 -0.70
CA HIS A 52 7.00 -5.76 -2.04
C HIS A 52 7.10 -4.64 -3.06
N ALA A 53 6.62 -3.45 -2.70
CA ALA A 53 6.68 -2.30 -3.59
C ALA A 53 8.13 -1.91 -3.89
N ALA A 54 9.00 -2.05 -2.90
CA ALA A 54 10.41 -1.73 -3.10
C ALA A 54 11.09 -2.73 -4.03
N GLU A 55 10.69 -3.99 -3.95
CA GLU A 55 11.33 -5.04 -4.75
C GLU A 55 10.71 -5.20 -6.12
N ARG A 56 9.41 -5.10 -6.22
CA ARG A 56 8.71 -5.39 -7.46
C ARG A 56 7.63 -4.34 -7.73
N PRO A 57 8.04 -3.10 -7.96
CA PRO A 57 7.05 -2.04 -8.18
C PRO A 57 6.15 -2.29 -9.39
N ALA A 58 6.62 -3.09 -10.35
CA ALA A 58 5.83 -3.36 -11.56
C ALA A 58 4.55 -4.14 -11.27
N ASP A 59 4.49 -4.81 -10.12
CA ASP A 59 3.30 -5.57 -9.75
C ASP A 59 2.15 -4.67 -9.31
N PHE A 60 2.43 -3.39 -9.08
CA PHE A 60 1.50 -2.45 -8.45
C PHE A 60 0.86 -1.54 -9.47
N GLU A 61 -0.40 -1.20 -9.23
CA GLU A 61 -1.02 -0.10 -9.94
C GLU A 61 -0.37 1.21 -9.48
N PRO A 62 -0.27 2.20 -10.36
CA PRO A 62 0.40 3.45 -10.01
C PRO A 62 -0.15 4.11 -8.76
N ILE A 63 -1.48 4.07 -8.59
CA ILE A 63 -2.10 4.66 -7.41
C ILE A 63 -1.63 3.96 -6.14
N VAL A 64 -1.49 2.63 -6.19
CA VAL A 64 -1.06 1.88 -5.01
C VAL A 64 0.41 2.15 -4.71
N LEU A 65 1.25 2.28 -5.73
CA LEU A 65 2.64 2.65 -5.50
C LEU A 65 2.74 4.00 -4.81
N ALA A 66 1.96 4.96 -5.28
CA ALA A 66 1.93 6.28 -4.66
C ALA A 66 1.44 6.18 -3.22
N ALA A 67 0.46 5.32 -2.98
CA ALA A 67 -0.07 5.13 -1.63
C ALA A 67 0.99 4.56 -0.70
N THR A 68 1.83 3.64 -1.18
CA THR A 68 2.87 3.10 -0.31
C THR A 68 3.88 4.15 0.07
N ARG A 69 4.15 5.11 -0.81
CA ARG A 69 5.04 6.22 -0.46
C ARG A 69 4.43 7.09 0.61
N ILE A 70 3.13 7.38 0.48
CA ILE A 70 2.43 8.17 1.46
C ILE A 70 2.43 7.46 2.81
N LEU A 71 2.21 6.15 2.80
CA LEU A 71 2.25 5.37 4.03
C LEU A 71 3.60 5.51 4.71
N ALA A 72 4.68 5.39 3.95
CA ALA A 72 6.01 5.50 4.52
C ALA A 72 6.28 6.90 5.05
N GLU A 73 5.85 7.91 4.32
CA GLU A 73 6.15 9.30 4.69
C GLU A 73 5.30 9.80 5.84
N GLN A 74 4.02 9.46 5.85
CA GLN A 74 3.11 10.02 6.82
C GLN A 74 2.86 9.12 8.02
N TYR A 75 2.91 7.81 7.83
CA TYR A 75 2.58 6.86 8.89
C TYR A 75 3.74 5.99 9.29
N GLY A 76 4.51 5.53 8.31
CA GLY A 76 5.65 4.68 8.60
C GLY A 76 6.76 5.41 9.29
N GLU A 77 6.88 6.67 9.02
CA GLU A 77 7.90 7.50 9.62
C GLU A 77 7.84 7.46 11.13
N ALA A 78 6.62 7.54 11.66
CA ALA A 78 6.43 7.52 13.10
C ALA A 78 6.92 6.22 13.69
N SER A 79 6.69 5.13 12.98
CA SER A 79 7.16 3.83 13.44
C SER A 79 8.66 3.72 13.37
N ALA A 80 9.22 4.25 12.30
CA ALA A 80 10.66 4.17 12.09
C ALA A 80 11.43 4.96 13.11
N ALA A 81 10.81 5.95 13.70
CA ALA A 81 11.47 6.80 14.69
C ALA A 81 11.77 6.06 15.98
N HIS A 82 11.21 4.91 16.14
CA HIS A 82 11.49 4.11 17.33
C HIS A 82 12.58 3.11 17.05
#